data_90da7995d685b4444572dab87dbbd3f1
#
_entry.id   90da7995d685b4444572dab87dbbd3f1
#
_cell.length_a   1.000
_cell.length_b   1.000
_cell.length_c   1.000
_cell.angle_alpha   90.00
_cell.angle_beta   90.00
_cell.angle_gamma   90.00
#
_symmetry.space_group_name_H-M   'P 1'
#
loop_
_entity.id
_entity.type
_entity.pdbx_description
1 polymer ?
#
loop_
_entity_poly.entity_id
_entity_poly.type
_entity_poly.pdbx_seq_one_letter_code
_entity_poly.pdbx_strand_id
1 'polypeptide(L)'
;MPGAFRWFFAGRSISMAGSFMSPVALAFGVLELTGSAAWLSAVTAAALVPMVATMLLGGGIADRYRRDRVLVLTSIGAGVAQAGVAVVLLTGQHPALLLPLSACTGVFQGLTTPALRGIVAGLIAGRGLQRASSLLASARNTTRIAGPAVAGLLTASVGGGWALAADATSFLLAAACFARISQPDLPPRAKDGPTMLADLREGWRYFRSQQWIWSVTLAFAVFNATNMGFWQILGPVIANDTIGARGWGLVLAARGVGALLASVVLVKLTIMRRPMTPALSSMAVATLPLILLGTGAGTLWLAAASLLAGVAAEFFTVVWETVNYTHIPERLLSRVGAHDEFWSSVSSPIGQLSAPLLAAAFGTAAVALTAGGVAAAAMLLASLVPSLRRIEIDRDNI
;
A
#
# COMPACT_ATOMS: atom_id res chain seq x y z
N MET A 1 -5.40 28.73 2.18
CA MET A 1 -5.28 27.64 1.20
C MET A 1 -5.86 28.11 -0.13
N PRO A 2 -5.10 28.00 -1.26
CA PRO A 2 -5.61 28.35 -2.60
C PRO A 2 -6.84 27.51 -2.97
N GLY A 3 -7.75 28.08 -3.78
CA GLY A 3 -8.96 27.38 -4.22
C GLY A 3 -8.67 26.09 -4.96
N ALA A 4 -7.62 26.06 -5.80
CA ALA A 4 -7.17 24.86 -6.49
C ALA A 4 -6.75 23.72 -5.54
N PHE A 5 -6.08 24.03 -4.42
CA PHE A 5 -5.75 23.02 -3.42
C PHE A 5 -6.99 22.44 -2.71
N ARG A 6 -8.02 23.25 -2.48
CA ARG A 6 -9.27 22.75 -1.86
C ARG A 6 -9.94 21.70 -2.74
N TRP A 7 -9.99 21.92 -4.05
CA TRP A 7 -10.52 20.94 -5.01
C TRP A 7 -9.64 19.70 -5.09
N PHE A 8 -8.32 19.88 -5.09
CA PHE A 8 -7.37 18.76 -5.03
C PHE A 8 -7.56 17.91 -3.75
N PHE A 9 -7.62 18.58 -2.59
CA PHE A 9 -7.80 17.90 -1.31
C PHE A 9 -9.13 17.13 -1.24
N ALA A 10 -10.23 17.74 -1.68
CA ALA A 10 -11.54 17.11 -1.72
C ALA A 10 -11.52 15.86 -2.63
N GLY A 11 -11.09 16.02 -3.90
CA GLY A 11 -11.00 14.91 -4.85
C GLY A 11 -10.10 13.77 -4.33
N ARG A 12 -8.93 14.12 -3.79
CA ARG A 12 -7.99 13.14 -3.23
C ARG A 12 -8.56 12.39 -2.04
N SER A 13 -9.23 13.09 -1.11
CA SER A 13 -9.85 12.48 0.07
C SER A 13 -11.00 11.53 -0.31
N ILE A 14 -11.84 11.93 -1.26
CA ILE A 14 -12.93 11.10 -1.78
C ILE A 14 -12.38 9.84 -2.44
N SER A 15 -11.40 9.97 -3.33
CA SER A 15 -10.76 8.83 -3.99
C SER A 15 -10.07 7.90 -2.99
N MET A 16 -9.39 8.43 -1.97
CA MET A 16 -8.78 7.59 -0.92
C MET A 16 -9.82 6.82 -0.12
N ALA A 17 -10.97 7.43 0.18
CA ALA A 17 -12.04 6.74 0.91
C ALA A 17 -12.54 5.50 0.15
N GLY A 18 -12.79 5.60 -1.15
CA GLY A 18 -13.13 4.46 -2.00
C GLY A 18 -12.01 3.44 -2.09
N SER A 19 -10.80 3.89 -2.43
CA SER A 19 -9.65 2.99 -2.64
C SER A 19 -9.26 2.16 -1.41
N PHE A 20 -9.45 2.68 -0.18
CA PHE A 20 -9.23 1.89 1.04
C PHE A 20 -10.37 0.89 1.34
N MET A 21 -11.54 1.07 0.73
CA MET A 21 -12.64 0.10 0.79
C MET A 21 -12.46 -1.04 -0.21
N SER A 22 -11.89 -0.76 -1.38
CA SER A 22 -11.82 -1.64 -2.54
C SER A 22 -11.22 -3.03 -2.25
N PRO A 23 -10.12 -3.21 -1.51
CA PRO A 23 -9.55 -4.54 -1.25
C PRO A 23 -10.49 -5.50 -0.52
N VAL A 24 -11.25 -5.01 0.46
CA VAL A 24 -12.23 -5.83 1.19
C VAL A 24 -13.41 -6.15 0.28
N ALA A 25 -13.97 -5.15 -0.39
CA ALA A 25 -15.11 -5.30 -1.28
C ALA A 25 -14.80 -6.25 -2.45
N LEU A 26 -13.64 -6.12 -3.07
CA LEU A 26 -13.19 -6.99 -4.16
C LEU A 26 -13.00 -8.43 -3.69
N ALA A 27 -12.33 -8.61 -2.54
CA ALA A 27 -12.03 -9.94 -2.03
C ALA A 27 -13.32 -10.73 -1.77
N PHE A 28 -14.24 -10.16 -1.00
CA PHE A 28 -15.50 -10.83 -0.68
C PHE A 28 -16.43 -10.93 -1.90
N GLY A 29 -16.50 -9.90 -2.78
CA GLY A 29 -17.28 -9.95 -3.99
C GLY A 29 -16.81 -11.05 -4.96
N VAL A 30 -15.50 -11.24 -5.13
CA VAL A 30 -14.96 -12.34 -5.95
C VAL A 30 -15.21 -13.69 -5.29
N LEU A 31 -15.08 -13.80 -3.97
CA LEU A 31 -15.37 -15.05 -3.25
C LEU A 31 -16.87 -15.40 -3.31
N GLU A 32 -17.77 -14.43 -3.17
CA GLU A 32 -19.23 -14.62 -3.35
C GLU A 32 -19.55 -15.12 -4.76
N LEU A 33 -18.91 -14.55 -5.79
CA LEU A 33 -19.17 -14.94 -7.18
C LEU A 33 -18.60 -16.32 -7.55
N THR A 34 -17.39 -16.65 -7.03
CA THR A 34 -16.60 -17.78 -7.55
C THR A 34 -16.33 -18.90 -6.54
N GLY A 35 -16.44 -18.61 -5.24
CA GLY A 35 -16.00 -19.54 -4.17
C GLY A 35 -14.51 -19.88 -4.22
N SER A 36 -13.69 -19.15 -4.98
CA SER A 36 -12.33 -19.59 -5.33
C SER A 36 -11.24 -18.58 -4.96
N ALA A 37 -10.31 -19.03 -4.11
CA ALA A 37 -9.10 -18.29 -3.79
C ALA A 37 -8.20 -18.06 -5.03
N ALA A 38 -8.22 -18.97 -6.01
CA ALA A 38 -7.45 -18.83 -7.24
C ALA A 38 -7.98 -17.68 -8.10
N TRP A 39 -9.31 -17.50 -8.22
CA TRP A 39 -9.89 -16.34 -8.88
C TRP A 39 -9.56 -15.04 -8.17
N LEU A 40 -9.66 -15.01 -6.83
CA LEU A 40 -9.26 -13.83 -6.05
C LEU A 40 -7.79 -13.45 -6.31
N SER A 41 -6.90 -14.44 -6.28
CA SER A 41 -5.48 -14.23 -6.56
C SER A 41 -5.25 -13.71 -7.99
N ALA A 42 -5.88 -14.33 -9.00
CA ALA A 42 -5.75 -13.92 -10.39
C ALA A 42 -6.24 -12.49 -10.63
N VAL A 43 -7.40 -12.11 -10.07
CA VAL A 43 -7.98 -10.75 -10.18
C VAL A 43 -7.10 -9.72 -9.49
N THR A 44 -6.59 -10.03 -8.29
CA THR A 44 -5.69 -9.14 -7.54
C THR A 44 -4.36 -8.96 -8.27
N ALA A 45 -3.78 -10.04 -8.78
CA ALA A 45 -2.55 -9.99 -9.57
C ALA A 45 -2.74 -9.23 -10.90
N ALA A 46 -3.89 -9.41 -11.55
CA ALA A 46 -4.25 -8.67 -12.78
C ALA A 46 -4.30 -7.16 -12.56
N ALA A 47 -4.66 -6.69 -11.36
CA ALA A 47 -4.58 -5.27 -11.00
C ALA A 47 -3.14 -4.85 -10.64
N LEU A 48 -2.46 -5.62 -9.79
CA LEU A 48 -1.17 -5.26 -9.22
C LEU A 48 -0.03 -5.24 -10.26
N VAL A 49 0.06 -6.24 -11.13
CA VAL A 49 1.15 -6.35 -12.10
C VAL A 49 1.18 -5.18 -13.08
N PRO A 50 0.07 -4.80 -13.74
CA PRO A 50 0.04 -3.61 -14.58
C PRO A 50 0.25 -2.31 -13.80
N MET A 51 -0.24 -2.22 -12.56
CA MET A 51 -0.03 -1.05 -11.71
C MET A 51 1.46 -0.79 -11.48
N VAL A 52 2.21 -1.82 -11.09
CA VAL A 52 3.65 -1.71 -10.85
C VAL A 52 4.39 -1.37 -12.16
N ALA A 53 4.06 -2.03 -13.27
CA ALA A 53 4.67 -1.77 -14.57
C ALA A 53 4.42 -0.33 -15.04
N THR A 54 3.20 0.16 -14.91
CA THR A 54 2.84 1.52 -15.34
C THR A 54 3.31 2.61 -14.39
N MET A 55 3.51 2.31 -13.11
CA MET A 55 4.11 3.24 -12.16
C MET A 55 5.54 3.64 -12.57
N LEU A 56 6.32 2.70 -13.10
CA LEU A 56 7.65 2.97 -13.65
C LEU A 56 7.58 3.87 -14.89
N LEU A 57 6.60 3.65 -15.76
CA LEU A 57 6.38 4.45 -16.98
C LEU A 57 5.73 5.81 -16.70
N GLY A 58 4.93 5.88 -15.65
CA GLY A 58 4.12 7.03 -15.28
C GLY A 58 4.93 8.29 -14.94
N GLY A 59 6.18 8.13 -14.46
CA GLY A 59 7.09 9.24 -14.24
C GLY A 59 7.36 10.03 -15.52
N GLY A 60 7.64 9.34 -16.62
CA GLY A 60 7.86 9.96 -17.92
C GLY A 60 6.62 10.63 -18.52
N ILE A 61 5.43 10.08 -18.24
CA ILE A 61 4.14 10.65 -18.68
C ILE A 61 3.81 11.90 -17.85
N ALA A 62 3.96 11.83 -16.53
CA ALA A 62 3.70 12.95 -15.61
C ALA A 62 4.63 14.16 -15.85
N ASP A 63 5.81 13.92 -16.46
CA ASP A 63 6.75 14.98 -16.83
C ASP A 63 6.47 15.59 -18.22
N ARG A 64 5.71 14.89 -19.08
CA ARG A 64 5.40 15.35 -20.46
C ARG A 64 4.04 16.02 -20.57
N TYR A 65 3.10 15.61 -19.74
CA TYR A 65 1.71 16.09 -19.79
C TYR A 65 1.35 16.88 -18.54
N ARG A 66 0.38 17.77 -18.66
CA ARG A 66 -0.19 18.53 -17.54
C ARG A 66 -0.74 17.56 -16.50
N ARG A 67 -0.26 17.66 -15.27
CA ARG A 67 -0.60 16.75 -14.17
C ARG A 67 -2.08 16.75 -13.81
N ASP A 68 -2.74 17.92 -13.89
CA ASP A 68 -4.19 18.04 -13.69
C ASP A 68 -4.98 17.22 -14.71
N ARG A 69 -4.62 17.26 -16.00
CA ARG A 69 -5.26 16.45 -17.05
C ARG A 69 -5.00 14.96 -16.87
N VAL A 70 -3.78 14.59 -16.52
CA VAL A 70 -3.43 13.20 -16.23
C VAL A 70 -4.30 12.67 -15.09
N LEU A 71 -4.45 13.42 -13.98
CA LEU A 71 -5.29 13.04 -12.86
C LEU A 71 -6.78 12.87 -13.24
N VAL A 72 -7.31 13.76 -14.07
CA VAL A 72 -8.70 13.64 -14.56
C VAL A 72 -8.88 12.39 -15.40
N LEU A 73 -8.04 12.18 -16.42
CA LEU A 73 -8.17 11.05 -17.35
C LEU A 73 -7.97 9.71 -16.63
N THR A 74 -6.96 9.61 -15.77
CA THR A 74 -6.70 8.37 -15.03
C THR A 74 -7.80 8.09 -14.01
N SER A 75 -8.38 9.12 -13.37
CA SER A 75 -9.51 8.92 -12.45
C SER A 75 -10.78 8.50 -13.18
N ILE A 76 -11.07 9.05 -14.36
CA ILE A 76 -12.20 8.61 -15.19
C ILE A 76 -11.98 7.15 -15.62
N GLY A 77 -10.79 6.83 -16.16
CA GLY A 77 -10.47 5.48 -16.60
C GLY A 77 -10.55 4.45 -15.48
N ALA A 78 -10.00 4.76 -14.30
CA ALA A 78 -10.11 3.90 -13.12
C ALA A 78 -11.57 3.75 -12.67
N GLY A 79 -12.34 4.84 -12.65
CA GLY A 79 -13.76 4.82 -12.27
C GLY A 79 -14.60 3.96 -13.22
N VAL A 80 -14.41 4.08 -14.54
CA VAL A 80 -15.13 3.26 -15.54
C VAL A 80 -14.73 1.80 -15.42
N ALA A 81 -13.43 1.48 -15.29
CA ALA A 81 -12.99 0.11 -15.13
C ALA A 81 -13.53 -0.51 -13.83
N GLN A 82 -13.49 0.23 -12.73
CA GLN A 82 -14.03 -0.21 -11.44
C GLN A 82 -15.55 -0.38 -11.47
N ALA A 83 -16.27 0.50 -12.19
CA ALA A 83 -17.72 0.31 -12.42
C ALA A 83 -18.01 -0.97 -13.21
N GLY A 84 -17.17 -1.29 -14.20
CA GLY A 84 -17.23 -2.57 -14.90
C GLY A 84 -17.05 -3.77 -13.97
N VAL A 85 -16.06 -3.73 -13.06
CA VAL A 85 -15.88 -4.76 -12.02
C VAL A 85 -17.12 -4.89 -11.14
N ALA A 86 -17.66 -3.77 -10.68
CA ALA A 86 -18.89 -3.76 -9.88
C ALA A 86 -20.09 -4.38 -10.62
N VAL A 87 -20.27 -4.06 -11.90
CA VAL A 87 -21.35 -4.63 -12.75
C VAL A 87 -21.19 -6.14 -12.88
N VAL A 88 -19.98 -6.65 -13.15
CA VAL A 88 -19.73 -8.10 -13.25
C VAL A 88 -20.12 -8.81 -11.96
N LEU A 89 -19.76 -8.25 -10.80
CA LEU A 89 -20.09 -8.84 -9.50
C LEU A 89 -21.58 -8.76 -9.19
N LEU A 90 -22.25 -7.65 -9.51
CA LEU A 90 -23.68 -7.45 -9.25
C LEU A 90 -24.60 -8.29 -10.17
N THR A 91 -24.15 -8.53 -11.40
CA THR A 91 -24.94 -9.27 -12.39
C THR A 91 -24.58 -10.76 -12.47
N GLY A 92 -23.58 -11.22 -11.72
CA GLY A 92 -23.14 -12.61 -11.72
C GLY A 92 -22.55 -13.09 -13.05
N GLN A 93 -21.93 -12.18 -13.82
CA GLN A 93 -21.32 -12.52 -15.11
C GLN A 93 -20.05 -13.34 -14.95
N HIS A 94 -19.53 -13.85 -16.09
CA HIS A 94 -18.37 -14.73 -16.09
C HIS A 94 -17.14 -14.07 -15.45
N PRO A 95 -16.49 -14.68 -14.43
CA PRO A 95 -15.44 -14.05 -13.65
C PRO A 95 -14.18 -13.67 -14.46
N ALA A 96 -13.97 -14.26 -15.64
CA ALA A 96 -12.87 -13.88 -16.53
C ALA A 96 -12.92 -12.39 -16.96
N LEU A 97 -14.09 -11.76 -16.98
CA LEU A 97 -14.24 -10.34 -17.27
C LEU A 97 -13.60 -9.44 -16.20
N LEU A 98 -13.47 -9.93 -14.97
CA LEU A 98 -12.78 -9.21 -13.90
C LEU A 98 -11.31 -8.99 -14.21
N LEU A 99 -10.64 -9.89 -14.93
CA LEU A 99 -9.21 -9.81 -15.22
C LEU A 99 -8.84 -8.56 -16.03
N PRO A 100 -9.40 -8.34 -17.24
CA PRO A 100 -9.07 -7.14 -18.02
C PRO A 100 -9.53 -5.85 -17.34
N LEU A 101 -10.66 -5.85 -16.65
CA LEU A 101 -11.18 -4.67 -15.93
C LEU A 101 -10.26 -4.30 -14.76
N SER A 102 -9.82 -5.28 -13.97
CA SER A 102 -8.86 -5.06 -12.88
C SER A 102 -7.49 -4.63 -13.41
N ALA A 103 -7.04 -5.19 -14.54
CA ALA A 103 -5.81 -4.76 -15.20
C ALA A 103 -5.90 -3.29 -15.63
N CYS A 104 -7.00 -2.86 -16.23
CA CYS A 104 -7.24 -1.45 -16.57
C CYS A 104 -7.22 -0.55 -15.32
N THR A 105 -7.90 -0.95 -14.24
CA THR A 105 -7.85 -0.22 -12.97
C THR A 105 -6.41 -0.06 -12.48
N GLY A 106 -5.61 -1.14 -12.51
CA GLY A 106 -4.20 -1.14 -12.13
C GLY A 106 -3.36 -0.17 -12.99
N VAL A 107 -3.53 -0.20 -14.32
CA VAL A 107 -2.86 0.72 -15.24
C VAL A 107 -3.12 2.17 -14.85
N PHE A 108 -4.39 2.56 -14.67
CA PHE A 108 -4.75 3.94 -14.34
C PHE A 108 -4.25 4.36 -12.95
N GLN A 109 -4.26 3.47 -11.96
CA GLN A 109 -3.72 3.74 -10.63
C GLN A 109 -2.20 3.94 -10.66
N GLY A 110 -1.47 3.11 -11.43
CA GLY A 110 -0.03 3.25 -11.61
C GLY A 110 0.37 4.59 -12.25
N LEU A 111 -0.39 5.06 -13.23
CA LEU A 111 -0.18 6.37 -13.87
C LEU A 111 -0.55 7.55 -12.96
N THR A 112 -1.53 7.38 -12.06
CA THR A 112 -1.99 8.42 -11.14
C THR A 112 -0.93 8.77 -10.08
N THR A 113 -0.18 7.78 -9.59
CA THR A 113 0.74 7.95 -8.45
C THR A 113 1.81 9.02 -8.66
N PRO A 114 2.58 9.06 -9.77
CA PRO A 114 3.59 10.10 -10.00
C PRO A 114 2.96 11.48 -10.22
N ALA A 115 1.80 11.57 -10.87
CA ALA A 115 1.10 12.81 -11.07
C ALA A 115 0.66 13.46 -9.74
N LEU A 116 0.20 12.63 -8.77
CA LEU A 116 -0.17 13.09 -7.42
C LEU A 116 1.00 13.66 -6.64
N ARG A 117 2.19 13.05 -6.74
CA ARG A 117 3.39 13.56 -6.04
C ARG A 117 3.80 14.95 -6.56
N GLY A 118 3.71 15.14 -7.87
CA GLY A 118 4.15 16.38 -8.50
C GLY A 118 3.18 17.54 -8.39
N ILE A 119 1.87 17.29 -8.25
CA ILE A 119 0.86 18.37 -8.28
C ILE A 119 0.86 19.22 -7.00
N VAL A 120 1.12 18.60 -5.83
CA VAL A 120 1.10 19.30 -4.53
C VAL A 120 2.14 20.41 -4.48
N ALA A 121 3.35 20.12 -4.95
CA ALA A 121 4.44 21.10 -5.02
C ALA A 121 4.11 22.28 -5.96
N GLY A 122 3.34 22.05 -7.03
CA GLY A 122 2.91 23.08 -7.96
C GLY A 122 1.71 23.92 -7.48
N LEU A 123 0.92 23.40 -6.53
CA LEU A 123 -0.27 24.12 -6.01
C LEU A 123 0.04 24.98 -4.78
N ILE A 124 1.10 24.67 -4.03
CA ILE A 124 1.42 25.35 -2.77
C ILE A 124 2.92 25.57 -2.68
N ALA A 125 3.31 26.83 -2.44
CA ALA A 125 4.71 27.21 -2.19
C ALA A 125 4.96 27.53 -0.70
N GLY A 126 6.20 27.33 -0.24
CA GLY A 126 6.69 27.78 1.06
C GLY A 126 5.99 27.13 2.26
N ARG A 127 5.74 27.91 3.32
CA ARG A 127 5.17 27.43 4.61
C ARG A 127 3.80 26.75 4.50
N GLY A 128 3.06 26.93 3.39
CA GLY A 128 1.78 26.26 3.14
C GLY A 128 1.91 24.78 2.84
N LEU A 129 3.05 24.32 2.33
CA LEU A 129 3.29 22.93 1.93
C LEU A 129 3.21 21.96 3.11
N GLN A 130 3.80 22.32 4.25
CA GLN A 130 3.74 21.51 5.45
C GLN A 130 2.29 21.28 5.92
N ARG A 131 1.48 22.36 5.96
CA ARG A 131 0.07 22.26 6.34
C ARG A 131 -0.75 21.41 5.35
N ALA A 132 -0.48 21.55 4.05
CA ALA A 132 -1.13 20.75 3.01
C ALA A 132 -0.79 19.26 3.15
N SER A 133 0.50 18.93 3.35
CA SER A 133 0.97 17.56 3.57
C SER A 133 0.36 16.95 4.83
N SER A 134 0.26 17.71 5.92
CA SER A 134 -0.39 17.25 7.16
C SER A 134 -1.88 16.95 6.96
N LEU A 135 -2.62 17.79 6.22
CA LEU A 135 -4.02 17.54 5.91
C LEU A 135 -4.20 16.28 5.05
N LEU A 136 -3.37 16.10 4.03
CA LEU A 136 -3.40 14.89 3.18
C LEU A 136 -3.04 13.63 3.96
N ALA A 137 -2.05 13.71 4.86
CA ALA A 137 -1.69 12.60 5.74
C ALA A 137 -2.84 12.25 6.71
N SER A 138 -3.50 13.25 7.29
CA SER A 138 -4.67 13.04 8.16
C SER A 138 -5.82 12.37 7.41
N ALA A 139 -6.15 12.85 6.20
CA ALA A 139 -7.19 12.25 5.37
C ALA A 139 -6.83 10.80 5.01
N ARG A 140 -5.58 10.53 4.64
CA ARG A 140 -5.10 9.18 4.35
C ARG A 140 -5.20 8.25 5.56
N ASN A 141 -4.78 8.71 6.74
CA ASN A 141 -4.84 7.89 7.95
C ASN A 141 -6.28 7.61 8.38
N THR A 142 -7.16 8.61 8.31
CA THR A 142 -8.60 8.43 8.59
C THR A 142 -9.22 7.40 7.63
N THR A 143 -8.98 7.53 6.33
CA THR A 143 -9.55 6.61 5.34
C THR A 143 -8.94 5.21 5.42
N ARG A 144 -7.66 5.09 5.78
CA ARG A 144 -6.99 3.79 6.02
C ARG A 144 -7.62 3.02 7.17
N ILE A 145 -8.12 3.72 8.19
CA ILE A 145 -8.81 3.11 9.34
C ILE A 145 -10.28 2.84 9.02
N ALA A 146 -10.99 3.88 8.56
CA ALA A 146 -12.43 3.80 8.35
C ALA A 146 -12.80 2.99 7.09
N GLY A 147 -11.98 3.03 6.03
CA GLY A 147 -12.27 2.38 4.74
C GLY A 147 -12.56 0.89 4.86
N PRO A 148 -11.67 0.07 5.43
CA PRO A 148 -11.92 -1.36 5.60
C PRO A 148 -13.13 -1.68 6.48
N ALA A 149 -13.36 -0.90 7.56
CA ALA A 149 -14.52 -1.08 8.43
C ALA A 149 -15.83 -0.80 7.69
N VAL A 150 -15.89 0.32 6.96
CA VAL A 150 -17.07 0.67 6.13
C VAL A 150 -17.26 -0.35 5.01
N ALA A 151 -16.17 -0.78 4.36
CA ALA A 151 -16.24 -1.83 3.34
C ALA A 151 -16.78 -3.15 3.88
N GLY A 152 -16.31 -3.58 5.06
CA GLY A 152 -16.80 -4.80 5.72
C GLY A 152 -18.29 -4.72 6.06
N LEU A 153 -18.76 -3.56 6.55
CA LEU A 153 -20.18 -3.32 6.82
C LEU A 153 -21.02 -3.31 5.55
N LEU A 154 -20.59 -2.57 4.51
CA LEU A 154 -21.30 -2.51 3.23
C LEU A 154 -21.35 -3.88 2.55
N THR A 155 -20.21 -4.58 2.49
CA THR A 155 -20.14 -5.91 1.90
C THR A 155 -21.04 -6.90 2.62
N ALA A 156 -21.08 -6.87 3.95
CA ALA A 156 -21.94 -7.73 4.74
C ALA A 156 -23.43 -7.39 4.63
N SER A 157 -23.78 -6.15 4.27
CA SER A 157 -25.20 -5.71 4.18
C SER A 157 -25.78 -5.77 2.77
N VAL A 158 -24.99 -5.38 1.77
CA VAL A 158 -25.47 -5.24 0.37
C VAL A 158 -24.59 -5.95 -0.66
N GLY A 159 -23.51 -6.63 -0.22
CA GLY A 159 -22.57 -7.35 -1.07
C GLY A 159 -21.39 -6.52 -1.57
N GLY A 160 -20.33 -7.23 -2.00
CA GLY A 160 -19.08 -6.61 -2.45
C GLY A 160 -19.23 -5.74 -3.70
N GLY A 161 -20.14 -6.10 -4.61
CA GLY A 161 -20.41 -5.35 -5.84
C GLY A 161 -20.86 -3.90 -5.58
N TRP A 162 -21.73 -3.66 -4.61
CA TRP A 162 -22.19 -2.31 -4.25
C TRP A 162 -21.09 -1.48 -3.60
N ALA A 163 -20.24 -2.10 -2.78
CA ALA A 163 -19.11 -1.41 -2.20
C ALA A 163 -18.09 -0.98 -3.27
N LEU A 164 -17.90 -1.78 -4.33
CA LEU A 164 -17.08 -1.41 -5.49
C LEU A 164 -17.74 -0.36 -6.39
N ALA A 165 -19.06 -0.34 -6.50
CA ALA A 165 -19.79 0.73 -7.18
C ALA A 165 -19.61 2.08 -6.46
N ALA A 166 -19.58 2.07 -5.13
CA ALA A 166 -19.24 3.26 -4.34
C ALA A 166 -17.80 3.73 -4.58
N ASP A 167 -16.83 2.80 -4.67
CA ASP A 167 -15.45 3.14 -5.04
C ASP A 167 -15.36 3.73 -6.46
N ALA A 168 -16.00 3.11 -7.45
CA ALA A 168 -16.09 3.64 -8.80
C ALA A 168 -16.64 5.08 -8.84
N THR A 169 -17.71 5.33 -8.08
CA THR A 169 -18.30 6.66 -7.93
C THR A 169 -17.30 7.64 -7.29
N SER A 170 -16.50 7.19 -6.31
CA SER A 170 -15.46 8.01 -5.67
C SER A 170 -14.40 8.49 -6.67
N PHE A 171 -13.99 7.64 -7.61
CA PHE A 171 -13.05 8.01 -8.68
C PHE A 171 -13.65 9.06 -9.63
N LEU A 172 -14.92 8.90 -10.02
CA LEU A 172 -15.60 9.86 -10.91
C LEU A 172 -15.80 11.22 -10.23
N LEU A 173 -16.18 11.24 -8.95
CA LEU A 173 -16.26 12.46 -8.16
C LEU A 173 -14.89 13.12 -7.99
N ALA A 174 -13.84 12.33 -7.78
CA ALA A 174 -12.48 12.85 -7.74
C ALA A 174 -12.07 13.48 -9.08
N ALA A 175 -12.40 12.85 -10.20
CA ALA A 175 -12.15 13.41 -11.53
C ALA A 175 -12.85 14.76 -11.72
N ALA A 176 -14.11 14.89 -11.27
CA ALA A 176 -14.86 16.15 -11.30
C ALA A 176 -14.20 17.25 -10.45
N CYS A 177 -13.65 16.88 -9.27
CA CYS A 177 -12.88 17.79 -8.44
C CYS A 177 -11.56 18.20 -9.12
N PHE A 178 -10.83 17.24 -9.69
CA PHE A 178 -9.55 17.51 -10.38
C PHE A 178 -9.74 18.35 -11.64
N ALA A 179 -10.85 18.21 -12.34
CA ALA A 179 -11.21 19.07 -13.48
C ALA A 179 -11.37 20.58 -13.12
N ARG A 180 -11.58 20.89 -11.83
CA ARG A 180 -11.64 22.28 -11.32
C ARG A 180 -10.25 22.86 -11.01
N ILE A 181 -9.18 22.06 -11.17
CA ILE A 181 -7.82 22.49 -10.95
C ILE A 181 -7.26 22.99 -12.27
N SER A 182 -6.78 24.22 -12.30
CA SER A 182 -6.02 24.75 -13.43
C SER A 182 -4.57 24.94 -13.00
N GLN A 183 -3.65 24.19 -13.63
CA GLN A 183 -2.22 24.41 -13.46
C GLN A 183 -1.66 25.16 -14.69
N PRO A 184 -0.67 26.04 -14.48
CA PRO A 184 0.12 26.58 -15.60
C PRO A 184 0.80 25.44 -16.39
N ASP A 185 1.06 25.69 -17.65
CA ASP A 185 1.83 24.73 -18.46
C ASP A 185 3.21 24.52 -17.85
N LEU A 186 3.68 23.27 -17.88
CA LEU A 186 5.01 22.92 -17.37
C LEU A 186 6.08 23.64 -18.21
N PRO A 187 7.09 24.28 -17.59
CA PRO A 187 8.22 24.81 -18.35
C PRO A 187 8.90 23.68 -19.13
N PRO A 188 9.44 23.97 -20.30
CA PRO A 188 10.18 22.98 -21.09
C PRO A 188 11.32 22.41 -20.24
N ARG A 189 11.40 21.07 -20.16
CA ARG A 189 12.50 20.39 -19.44
C ARG A 189 13.82 20.73 -20.10
N ALA A 190 14.81 21.17 -19.31
CA ALA A 190 16.18 21.34 -19.81
C ALA A 190 16.69 20.00 -20.39
N LYS A 191 17.17 20.02 -21.63
CA LYS A 191 17.60 18.81 -22.37
C LYS A 191 18.90 18.17 -21.83
N ASP A 192 19.60 18.86 -20.94
CA ASP A 192 20.98 18.53 -20.54
C ASP A 192 21.11 17.88 -19.14
N GLY A 193 20.04 17.31 -18.59
CA GLY A 193 20.10 16.57 -17.33
C GLY A 193 20.61 15.13 -17.50
N PRO A 194 21.20 14.51 -16.46
CA PRO A 194 21.61 13.11 -16.51
C PRO A 194 20.44 12.21 -16.92
N THR A 195 20.73 11.18 -17.69
CA THR A 195 19.70 10.25 -18.19
C THR A 195 19.12 9.45 -17.01
N MET A 196 17.83 9.15 -17.04
CA MET A 196 17.15 8.33 -16.02
C MET A 196 17.90 7.02 -15.73
N LEU A 197 18.53 6.43 -16.75
CA LEU A 197 19.35 5.21 -16.61
C LEU A 197 20.64 5.47 -15.81
N ALA A 198 21.28 6.62 -15.98
CA ALA A 198 22.47 6.99 -15.21
C ALA A 198 22.11 7.16 -13.72
N ASP A 199 20.99 7.80 -13.44
CA ASP A 199 20.47 8.00 -12.07
C ASP A 199 20.13 6.66 -11.39
N LEU A 200 19.45 5.76 -12.11
CA LEU A 200 19.15 4.40 -11.60
C LEU A 200 20.45 3.61 -11.36
N ARG A 201 21.43 3.70 -12.25
CA ARG A 201 22.70 3.00 -12.09
C ARG A 201 23.52 3.52 -10.89
N GLU A 202 23.48 4.84 -10.64
CA GLU A 202 24.13 5.42 -9.48
C GLU A 202 23.45 4.97 -8.17
N GLY A 203 22.10 5.01 -8.12
CA GLY A 203 21.33 4.50 -6.99
C GLY A 203 21.60 3.02 -6.70
N TRP A 204 21.65 2.18 -7.77
CA TRP A 204 21.97 0.76 -7.66
C TRP A 204 23.36 0.49 -7.10
N ARG A 205 24.36 1.25 -7.55
CA ARG A 205 25.74 1.11 -7.07
C ARG A 205 25.83 1.40 -5.59
N TYR A 206 25.19 2.47 -5.12
CA TYR A 206 25.15 2.83 -3.71
C TYR A 206 24.37 1.78 -2.90
N PHE A 207 23.15 1.40 -3.34
CA PHE A 207 22.33 0.39 -2.70
C PHE A 207 23.11 -0.91 -2.48
N ARG A 208 23.77 -1.41 -3.51
CA ARG A 208 24.56 -2.65 -3.44
C ARG A 208 25.79 -2.53 -2.53
N SER A 209 26.38 -1.34 -2.40
CA SER A 209 27.55 -1.11 -1.53
C SER A 209 27.20 -1.09 -0.04
N GLN A 210 25.94 -0.85 0.31
CA GLN A 210 25.47 -0.71 1.69
C GLN A 210 24.82 -2.00 2.19
N GLN A 211 25.56 -2.81 2.94
CA GLN A 211 25.05 -4.10 3.47
C GLN A 211 23.78 -3.93 4.29
N TRP A 212 23.68 -2.87 5.09
CA TRP A 212 22.52 -2.64 5.94
C TRP A 212 21.24 -2.38 5.15
N ILE A 213 21.29 -1.71 3.98
CA ILE A 213 20.13 -1.44 3.14
C ILE A 213 19.62 -2.74 2.52
N TRP A 214 20.46 -3.43 1.74
CA TRP A 214 19.97 -4.61 1.03
C TRP A 214 19.62 -5.79 1.97
N SER A 215 20.19 -5.86 3.19
CA SER A 215 19.79 -6.85 4.19
C SER A 215 18.36 -6.62 4.67
N VAL A 216 17.96 -5.37 4.93
CA VAL A 216 16.59 -5.01 5.27
C VAL A 216 15.67 -5.25 4.08
N THR A 217 16.05 -4.80 2.88
CA THR A 217 15.27 -5.00 1.66
C THR A 217 15.00 -6.49 1.38
N LEU A 218 16.01 -7.38 1.56
CA LEU A 218 15.84 -8.81 1.40
C LEU A 218 14.88 -9.40 2.44
N ALA A 219 15.01 -9.00 3.70
CA ALA A 219 14.09 -9.44 4.75
C ALA A 219 12.66 -8.99 4.46
N PHE A 220 12.49 -7.75 3.97
CA PHE A 220 11.18 -7.25 3.54
C PHE A 220 10.66 -7.92 2.27
N ALA A 221 11.52 -8.34 1.34
CA ALA A 221 11.09 -9.15 0.20
C ALA A 221 10.48 -10.48 0.69
N VAL A 222 11.13 -11.16 1.63
CA VAL A 222 10.58 -12.39 2.24
C VAL A 222 9.30 -12.08 3.01
N PHE A 223 9.28 -11.02 3.82
CA PHE A 223 8.10 -10.61 4.58
C PHE A 223 6.91 -10.27 3.66
N ASN A 224 7.13 -9.53 2.60
CA ASN A 224 6.08 -9.14 1.65
C ASN A 224 5.55 -10.33 0.86
N ALA A 225 6.41 -11.27 0.45
CA ALA A 225 5.96 -12.49 -0.19
C ALA A 225 5.11 -13.34 0.76
N THR A 226 5.61 -13.61 1.97
CA THR A 226 5.01 -14.57 2.89
C THR A 226 3.91 -13.97 3.76
N ASN A 227 4.08 -12.77 4.29
CA ASN A 227 3.06 -12.15 5.14
C ASN A 227 2.06 -11.33 4.31
N MET A 228 2.52 -10.31 3.57
CA MET A 228 1.61 -9.44 2.82
C MET A 228 0.93 -10.17 1.66
N GLY A 229 1.65 -10.98 0.87
CA GLY A 229 1.09 -11.73 -0.24
C GLY A 229 0.01 -12.70 0.23
N PHE A 230 0.30 -13.50 1.24
CA PHE A 230 -0.66 -14.48 1.79
C PHE A 230 -1.80 -13.81 2.55
N TRP A 231 -1.53 -12.75 3.32
CA TRP A 231 -2.55 -12.00 4.05
C TRP A 231 -3.65 -11.47 3.14
N GLN A 232 -3.29 -10.96 1.97
CA GLN A 232 -4.26 -10.38 1.02
C GLN A 232 -5.16 -11.43 0.36
N ILE A 233 -4.70 -12.67 0.26
CA ILE A 233 -5.46 -13.77 -0.38
C ILE A 233 -6.09 -14.68 0.66
N LEU A 234 -5.29 -15.27 1.55
CA LEU A 234 -5.80 -16.21 2.55
C LEU A 234 -6.60 -15.53 3.65
N GLY A 235 -6.29 -14.25 3.95
CA GLY A 235 -7.03 -13.48 4.93
C GLY A 235 -8.53 -13.43 4.66
N PRO A 236 -8.99 -12.89 3.52
CA PRO A 236 -10.40 -12.90 3.17
C PRO A 236 -10.97 -14.32 3.00
N VAL A 237 -10.19 -15.28 2.46
CA VAL A 237 -10.65 -16.67 2.27
C VAL A 237 -11.00 -17.31 3.61
N ILE A 238 -10.07 -17.30 4.57
CA ILE A 238 -10.32 -17.87 5.91
C ILE A 238 -11.37 -17.04 6.66
N ALA A 239 -11.32 -15.72 6.53
CA ALA A 239 -12.28 -14.84 7.17
C ALA A 239 -13.73 -15.08 6.65
N ASN A 240 -13.91 -15.39 5.37
CA ASN A 240 -15.22 -15.71 4.80
C ASN A 240 -15.89 -16.88 5.52
N ASP A 241 -15.11 -17.90 5.87
CA ASP A 241 -15.59 -19.12 6.53
C ASP A 241 -15.67 -19.00 8.06
N THR A 242 -15.09 -17.93 8.65
CA THR A 242 -14.97 -17.80 10.12
C THR A 242 -15.65 -16.56 10.66
N ILE A 243 -15.13 -15.36 10.38
CA ILE A 243 -15.52 -14.07 10.97
C ILE A 243 -16.34 -13.18 10.02
N GLY A 244 -16.46 -13.55 8.75
CA GLY A 244 -17.14 -12.81 7.71
C GLY A 244 -16.50 -11.47 7.33
N ALA A 245 -17.10 -10.79 6.34
CA ALA A 245 -16.62 -9.51 5.82
C ALA A 245 -16.59 -8.41 6.89
N ARG A 246 -17.60 -8.37 7.77
CA ARG A 246 -17.67 -7.40 8.87
C ARG A 246 -16.51 -7.59 9.86
N GLY A 247 -16.26 -8.83 10.28
CA GLY A 247 -15.15 -9.16 11.18
C GLY A 247 -13.81 -8.83 10.56
N TRP A 248 -13.63 -9.15 9.26
CA TRP A 248 -12.42 -8.83 8.52
C TRP A 248 -12.17 -7.32 8.42
N GLY A 249 -13.21 -6.54 8.11
CA GLY A 249 -13.13 -5.08 8.09
C GLY A 249 -12.69 -4.49 9.44
N LEU A 250 -13.20 -5.02 10.56
CA LEU A 250 -12.78 -4.61 11.91
C LEU A 250 -11.32 -4.98 12.21
N VAL A 251 -10.86 -6.14 11.79
CA VAL A 251 -9.45 -6.59 11.91
C VAL A 251 -8.50 -5.61 11.19
N LEU A 252 -8.84 -5.22 9.95
CA LEU A 252 -8.06 -4.25 9.19
C LEU A 252 -8.13 -2.84 9.78
N ALA A 253 -9.28 -2.41 10.25
CA ALA A 253 -9.44 -1.13 10.95
C ALA A 253 -8.61 -1.08 12.25
N ALA A 254 -8.60 -2.15 13.04
CA ALA A 254 -7.78 -2.25 14.24
C ALA A 254 -6.28 -2.08 13.94
N ARG A 255 -5.79 -2.64 12.82
CA ARG A 255 -4.43 -2.43 12.36
C ARG A 255 -4.14 -0.95 12.06
N GLY A 256 -5.08 -0.27 11.42
CA GLY A 256 -4.99 1.17 11.16
C GLY A 256 -4.97 2.01 12.44
N VAL A 257 -5.81 1.66 13.41
CA VAL A 257 -5.82 2.30 14.74
C VAL A 257 -4.48 2.11 15.44
N GLY A 258 -3.92 0.90 15.44
CA GLY A 258 -2.61 0.62 16.02
C GLY A 258 -1.49 1.49 15.41
N ALA A 259 -1.46 1.62 14.09
CA ALA A 259 -0.50 2.48 13.41
C ALA A 259 -0.67 3.96 13.79
N LEU A 260 -1.92 4.45 13.87
CA LEU A 260 -2.19 5.83 14.29
C LEU A 260 -1.74 6.09 15.73
N LEU A 261 -2.04 5.18 16.65
CA LEU A 261 -1.61 5.30 18.05
C LEU A 261 -0.08 5.35 18.15
N ALA A 262 0.61 4.46 17.44
CA ALA A 262 2.06 4.46 17.40
C ALA A 262 2.62 5.78 16.86
N SER A 263 2.09 6.29 15.76
CA SER A 263 2.50 7.57 15.16
C SER A 263 2.39 8.73 16.15
N VAL A 264 1.27 8.83 16.90
CA VAL A 264 1.06 9.87 17.91
C VAL A 264 2.03 9.75 19.10
N VAL A 265 2.32 8.51 19.53
CA VAL A 265 3.24 8.25 20.63
C VAL A 265 4.68 8.52 20.22
N LEU A 266 5.09 8.07 19.03
CA LEU A 266 6.47 8.21 18.54
C LEU A 266 6.89 9.67 18.33
N VAL A 267 5.96 10.58 17.99
CA VAL A 267 6.26 12.03 17.92
C VAL A 267 6.77 12.59 19.26
N LYS A 268 6.36 11.99 20.38
CA LYS A 268 6.74 12.43 21.73
C LYS A 268 7.93 11.66 22.31
N LEU A 269 8.32 10.55 21.68
CA LEU A 269 9.41 9.71 22.17
C LEU A 269 10.71 10.02 21.43
N THR A 270 11.80 10.16 22.18
CA THR A 270 13.14 10.24 21.61
C THR A 270 13.53 8.87 21.06
N ILE A 271 13.97 8.83 19.81
CA ILE A 271 14.43 7.58 19.17
C ILE A 271 15.66 7.04 19.90
N MET A 272 15.68 5.72 20.07
CA MET A 272 16.81 5.02 20.70
C MET A 272 18.10 5.22 19.91
N ARG A 273 19.27 5.19 20.59
CA ARG A 273 20.58 5.33 19.94
C ARG A 273 20.82 4.26 18.86
N ARG A 274 20.35 3.01 19.09
CA ARG A 274 20.43 1.88 18.14
C ARG A 274 19.03 1.34 17.83
N PRO A 275 18.28 2.01 16.95
CA PRO A 275 16.85 1.73 16.81
C PRO A 275 16.54 0.56 15.87
N MET A 276 17.47 0.17 14.98
CA MET A 276 17.18 -0.82 13.91
C MET A 276 16.86 -2.22 14.46
N THR A 277 17.58 -2.69 15.48
CA THR A 277 17.33 -4.01 16.08
C THR A 277 15.94 -4.12 16.68
N PRO A 278 15.49 -3.22 17.60
CA PRO A 278 14.13 -3.31 18.12
C PRO A 278 13.06 -3.05 17.04
N ALA A 279 13.32 -2.22 16.05
CA ALA A 279 12.38 -1.97 14.95
C ALA A 279 12.17 -3.21 14.08
N LEU A 280 13.24 -3.90 13.67
CA LEU A 280 13.13 -5.16 12.93
C LEU A 280 12.50 -6.27 13.78
N SER A 281 12.87 -6.38 15.06
CA SER A 281 12.28 -7.38 15.96
C SER A 281 10.78 -7.13 16.17
N SER A 282 10.32 -5.87 16.21
CA SER A 282 8.89 -5.55 16.32
C SER A 282 8.11 -6.03 15.09
N MET A 283 8.74 -6.10 13.90
CA MET A 283 8.08 -6.62 12.69
C MET A 283 7.71 -8.10 12.81
N ALA A 284 8.34 -8.87 13.68
CA ALA A 284 7.88 -10.24 14.00
C ALA A 284 6.48 -10.22 14.64
N VAL A 285 6.14 -9.20 15.44
CA VAL A 285 4.79 -9.00 15.98
C VAL A 285 3.78 -8.70 14.86
N ALA A 286 4.21 -8.05 13.78
CA ALA A 286 3.35 -7.76 12.63
C ALA A 286 2.87 -9.01 11.88
N THR A 287 3.46 -10.19 12.14
CA THR A 287 3.04 -11.48 11.56
C THR A 287 1.98 -12.20 12.38
N LEU A 288 1.76 -11.81 13.64
CA LEU A 288 0.81 -12.46 14.56
C LEU A 288 -0.61 -12.61 13.98
N PRO A 289 -1.18 -11.60 13.29
CA PRO A 289 -2.52 -11.75 12.72
C PRO A 289 -2.63 -12.93 11.74
N LEU A 290 -1.60 -13.13 10.89
CA LEU A 290 -1.59 -14.24 9.93
C LEU A 290 -1.45 -15.60 10.64
N ILE A 291 -0.63 -15.68 11.69
CA ILE A 291 -0.48 -16.88 12.51
C ILE A 291 -1.80 -17.20 13.22
N LEU A 292 -2.42 -16.22 13.89
CA LEU A 292 -3.69 -16.41 14.56
C LEU A 292 -4.83 -16.75 13.61
N LEU A 293 -4.80 -16.23 12.39
CA LEU A 293 -5.77 -16.57 11.35
C LEU A 293 -5.67 -18.09 11.02
N GLY A 294 -4.45 -18.63 10.93
CA GLY A 294 -4.20 -20.06 10.72
C GLY A 294 -4.66 -20.94 11.88
N THR A 295 -4.78 -20.42 13.10
CA THR A 295 -5.35 -21.16 14.24
C THR A 295 -6.87 -21.11 14.34
N GLY A 296 -7.54 -20.37 13.46
CA GLY A 296 -9.00 -20.16 13.53
C GLY A 296 -9.43 -19.22 14.65
N ALA A 297 -8.57 -18.32 15.09
CA ALA A 297 -8.86 -17.37 16.16
C ALA A 297 -10.05 -16.44 15.79
N GLY A 298 -10.89 -16.16 16.79
CA GLY A 298 -12.05 -15.27 16.60
C GLY A 298 -11.67 -13.80 16.40
N THR A 299 -12.64 -13.00 15.98
CA THR A 299 -12.49 -11.56 15.61
C THR A 299 -11.74 -10.75 16.66
N LEU A 300 -12.01 -10.96 17.95
CA LEU A 300 -11.40 -10.18 19.03
C LEU A 300 -9.88 -10.37 19.08
N TRP A 301 -9.41 -11.61 19.01
CA TRP A 301 -7.99 -11.95 19.04
C TRP A 301 -7.26 -11.48 17.79
N LEU A 302 -7.89 -11.64 16.62
CA LEU A 302 -7.38 -11.13 15.35
C LEU A 302 -7.29 -9.61 15.35
N ALA A 303 -8.30 -8.92 15.88
CA ALA A 303 -8.29 -7.46 15.98
C ALA A 303 -7.19 -6.96 16.95
N ALA A 304 -7.05 -7.61 18.13
CA ALA A 304 -5.99 -7.28 19.08
C ALA A 304 -4.59 -7.48 18.49
N ALA A 305 -4.34 -8.63 17.84
CA ALA A 305 -3.08 -8.90 17.15
C ALA A 305 -2.83 -7.91 16.00
N SER A 306 -3.88 -7.55 15.24
CA SER A 306 -3.78 -6.58 14.14
C SER A 306 -3.49 -5.16 14.64
N LEU A 307 -4.03 -4.77 15.79
CA LEU A 307 -3.68 -3.51 16.44
C LEU A 307 -2.19 -3.48 16.80
N LEU A 308 -1.68 -4.53 17.44
CA LEU A 308 -0.26 -4.66 17.75
C LEU A 308 0.62 -4.70 16.49
N ALA A 309 0.16 -5.38 15.44
CA ALA A 309 0.82 -5.40 14.14
C ALA A 309 0.90 -4.00 13.50
N GLY A 310 -0.16 -3.20 13.66
CA GLY A 310 -0.17 -1.80 13.23
C GLY A 310 0.85 -0.95 13.98
N VAL A 311 0.91 -1.10 15.31
CA VAL A 311 1.93 -0.42 16.15
C VAL A 311 3.34 -0.80 15.70
N ALA A 312 3.62 -2.08 15.53
CA ALA A 312 4.93 -2.59 15.14
C ALA A 312 5.37 -2.09 13.75
N ALA A 313 4.46 -2.12 12.78
CA ALA A 313 4.73 -1.65 11.43
C ALA A 313 5.01 -0.14 11.36
N GLU A 314 4.25 0.66 12.11
CA GLU A 314 4.48 2.11 12.16
C GLU A 314 5.78 2.46 12.87
N PHE A 315 6.10 1.78 13.97
CA PHE A 315 7.38 1.94 14.66
C PHE A 315 8.55 1.65 13.73
N PHE A 316 8.51 0.53 12.99
CA PHE A 316 9.52 0.22 11.99
C PHE A 316 9.60 1.31 10.91
N THR A 317 8.48 1.75 10.38
CA THR A 317 8.44 2.75 9.29
C THR A 317 9.11 4.06 9.71
N VAL A 318 8.78 4.58 10.90
CA VAL A 318 9.39 5.82 11.43
C VAL A 318 10.89 5.66 11.63
N VAL A 319 11.33 4.53 12.20
CA VAL A 319 12.76 4.25 12.39
C VAL A 319 13.48 4.13 11.05
N TRP A 320 12.91 3.39 10.09
CA TRP A 320 13.50 3.17 8.77
C TRP A 320 13.66 4.48 7.99
N GLU A 321 12.63 5.31 7.98
CA GLU A 321 12.69 6.63 7.35
C GLU A 321 13.75 7.51 8.00
N THR A 322 13.80 7.55 9.34
CA THR A 322 14.81 8.34 10.07
C THR A 322 16.23 7.88 9.75
N VAL A 323 16.49 6.57 9.75
CA VAL A 323 17.79 6.01 9.39
C VAL A 323 18.17 6.34 7.95
N ASN A 324 17.24 6.23 7.02
CA ASN A 324 17.48 6.58 5.62
C ASN A 324 17.84 8.06 5.46
N TYR A 325 17.10 8.97 6.11
CA TYR A 325 17.39 10.41 6.05
C TYR A 325 18.73 10.80 6.69
N THR A 326 19.19 10.07 7.72
CA THR A 326 20.42 10.39 8.42
C THR A 326 21.68 9.75 7.80
N HIS A 327 21.55 8.60 7.12
CA HIS A 327 22.69 7.82 6.63
C HIS A 327 22.86 7.81 5.11
N ILE A 328 21.82 8.16 4.35
CA ILE A 328 21.90 8.22 2.88
C ILE A 328 22.10 9.68 2.46
N PRO A 329 23.10 9.99 1.62
CA PRO A 329 23.27 11.34 1.07
C PRO A 329 22.00 11.83 0.37
N GLU A 330 21.58 13.07 0.65
CA GLU A 330 20.30 13.64 0.16
C GLU A 330 20.09 13.46 -1.36
N ARG A 331 21.16 13.66 -2.16
CA ARG A 331 21.14 13.49 -3.62
C ARG A 331 20.83 12.05 -4.09
N LEU A 332 21.05 11.04 -3.23
CA LEU A 332 20.86 9.62 -3.55
C LEU A 332 19.59 9.04 -2.93
N LEU A 333 18.97 9.75 -1.99
CA LEU A 333 17.86 9.24 -1.18
C LEU A 333 16.70 8.70 -2.03
N SER A 334 16.27 9.47 -3.04
CA SER A 334 15.17 9.05 -3.94
C SER A 334 15.56 7.88 -4.84
N ARG A 335 16.82 7.82 -5.30
CA ARG A 335 17.33 6.78 -6.18
C ARG A 335 17.50 5.45 -5.45
N VAL A 336 18.05 5.50 -4.24
CA VAL A 336 18.22 4.32 -3.37
C VAL A 336 16.86 3.83 -2.88
N GLY A 337 15.97 4.75 -2.47
CA GLY A 337 14.62 4.41 -2.05
C GLY A 337 13.79 3.74 -3.15
N ALA A 338 13.98 4.11 -4.41
CA ALA A 338 13.33 3.44 -5.53
C ALA A 338 13.77 1.97 -5.68
N HIS A 339 15.05 1.67 -5.47
CA HIS A 339 15.54 0.29 -5.47
C HIS A 339 15.04 -0.50 -4.27
N ASP A 340 15.07 0.09 -3.07
CA ASP A 340 14.54 -0.54 -1.87
C ASP A 340 13.07 -0.91 -2.02
N GLU A 341 12.23 0.03 -2.43
CA GLU A 341 10.80 -0.18 -2.67
C GLU A 341 10.55 -1.25 -3.74
N PHE A 342 11.27 -1.20 -4.86
CA PHE A 342 11.12 -2.18 -5.93
C PHE A 342 11.46 -3.59 -5.47
N TRP A 343 12.65 -3.80 -4.90
CA TRP A 343 13.11 -5.13 -4.51
C TRP A 343 12.35 -5.70 -3.32
N SER A 344 11.91 -4.87 -2.39
CA SER A 344 11.09 -5.33 -1.27
C SER A 344 9.66 -5.70 -1.69
N SER A 345 9.10 -4.99 -2.69
CA SER A 345 7.68 -5.15 -3.06
C SER A 345 7.43 -6.13 -4.20
N VAL A 346 8.42 -6.34 -5.09
CA VAL A 346 8.29 -7.23 -6.27
C VAL A 346 7.95 -8.69 -5.90
N SER A 347 8.25 -9.10 -4.69
CA SER A 347 7.95 -10.44 -4.17
C SER A 347 6.48 -10.62 -3.74
N SER A 348 5.75 -9.54 -3.48
CA SER A 348 4.34 -9.59 -3.04
C SER A 348 3.42 -10.29 -4.05
N PRO A 349 3.47 -9.99 -5.38
CA PRO A 349 2.71 -10.74 -6.38
C PRO A 349 3.03 -12.24 -6.39
N ILE A 350 4.28 -12.61 -6.14
CA ILE A 350 4.71 -14.02 -6.07
C ILE A 350 3.97 -14.71 -4.92
N GLY A 351 3.93 -14.07 -3.74
CA GLY A 351 3.16 -14.56 -2.61
C GLY A 351 1.67 -14.69 -2.90
N GLN A 352 1.06 -13.67 -3.52
CA GLN A 352 -0.36 -13.69 -3.87
C GLN A 352 -0.72 -14.82 -4.84
N LEU A 353 0.11 -15.05 -5.86
CA LEU A 353 -0.13 -16.10 -6.86
C LEU A 353 0.16 -17.51 -6.31
N SER A 354 1.13 -17.66 -5.43
CA SER A 354 1.46 -18.95 -4.81
C SER A 354 0.50 -19.34 -3.69
N ALA A 355 -0.15 -18.38 -3.02
CA ALA A 355 -1.01 -18.63 -1.88
C ALA A 355 -2.12 -19.66 -2.13
N PRO A 356 -2.94 -19.58 -3.23
CA PRO A 356 -3.97 -20.58 -3.48
C PRO A 356 -3.41 -21.96 -3.79
N LEU A 357 -2.28 -22.04 -4.52
CA LEU A 357 -1.64 -23.30 -4.90
C LEU A 357 -1.13 -24.04 -3.66
N LEU A 358 -0.44 -23.32 -2.78
CA LEU A 358 0.05 -23.88 -1.53
C LEU A 358 -1.09 -24.24 -0.57
N ALA A 359 -2.14 -23.39 -0.51
CA ALA A 359 -3.32 -23.68 0.30
C ALA A 359 -4.07 -24.94 -0.18
N ALA A 360 -4.15 -25.17 -1.49
CA ALA A 360 -4.75 -26.38 -2.05
C ALA A 360 -3.93 -27.63 -1.74
N ALA A 361 -2.60 -27.52 -1.71
CA ALA A 361 -1.69 -28.65 -1.44
C ALA A 361 -1.57 -28.99 0.05
N PHE A 362 -1.50 -27.98 0.93
CA PHE A 362 -1.14 -28.14 2.34
C PHE A 362 -2.22 -27.69 3.32
N GLY A 363 -3.33 -27.14 2.81
CA GLY A 363 -4.40 -26.54 3.62
C GLY A 363 -4.12 -25.09 4.01
N THR A 364 -5.18 -24.29 4.07
CA THR A 364 -5.12 -22.83 4.32
C THR A 364 -4.49 -22.50 5.68
N ALA A 365 -4.85 -23.27 6.72
CA ALA A 365 -4.35 -23.07 8.09
C ALA A 365 -2.83 -23.31 8.18
N ALA A 366 -2.34 -24.43 7.65
CA ALA A 366 -0.92 -24.76 7.68
C ALA A 366 -0.07 -23.74 6.92
N VAL A 367 -0.58 -23.28 5.77
CA VAL A 367 0.10 -22.26 4.95
C VAL A 367 0.12 -20.91 5.66
N ALA A 368 -0.98 -20.49 6.31
CA ALA A 368 -1.01 -19.24 7.08
C ALA A 368 -0.01 -19.27 8.26
N LEU A 369 0.04 -20.37 9.01
CA LEU A 369 0.98 -20.57 10.12
C LEU A 369 2.43 -20.55 9.66
N THR A 370 2.76 -21.31 8.62
CA THR A 370 4.14 -21.40 8.10
C THR A 370 4.59 -20.09 7.48
N ALA A 371 3.74 -19.43 6.71
CA ALA A 371 4.04 -18.12 6.10
C ALA A 371 4.29 -17.05 7.17
N GLY A 372 3.44 -16.98 8.20
CA GLY A 372 3.64 -16.08 9.33
C GLY A 372 4.93 -16.38 10.09
N GLY A 373 5.25 -17.65 10.32
CA GLY A 373 6.49 -18.10 10.96
C GLY A 373 7.74 -17.75 10.15
N VAL A 374 7.73 -17.98 8.84
CA VAL A 374 8.83 -17.63 7.93
C VAL A 374 9.04 -16.12 7.90
N ALA A 375 7.97 -15.33 7.83
CA ALA A 375 8.04 -13.86 7.88
C ALA A 375 8.65 -13.38 9.20
N ALA A 376 8.21 -13.93 10.34
CA ALA A 376 8.75 -13.58 11.66
C ALA A 376 10.24 -13.93 11.76
N ALA A 377 10.62 -15.14 11.32
CA ALA A 377 12.01 -15.60 11.31
C ALA A 377 12.90 -14.69 10.44
N ALA A 378 12.44 -14.28 9.25
CA ALA A 378 13.17 -13.37 8.37
C ALA A 378 13.47 -12.03 9.06
N MET A 379 12.48 -11.45 9.75
CA MET A 379 12.65 -10.18 10.47
C MET A 379 13.60 -10.32 11.68
N LEU A 380 13.46 -11.39 12.45
CA LEU A 380 14.35 -11.68 13.59
C LEU A 380 15.78 -11.94 13.13
N LEU A 381 16.00 -12.71 12.07
CA LEU A 381 17.32 -12.96 11.50
C LEU A 381 17.97 -11.66 10.98
N ALA A 382 17.20 -10.81 10.29
CA ALA A 382 17.68 -9.50 9.86
C ALA A 382 18.12 -8.63 11.04
N SER A 383 17.42 -8.67 12.18
CA SER A 383 17.79 -7.92 13.38
C SER A 383 19.14 -8.34 13.98
N LEU A 384 19.63 -9.55 13.61
CA LEU A 384 20.92 -10.08 14.06
C LEU A 384 22.10 -9.66 13.19
N VAL A 385 21.87 -9.05 12.03
CA VAL A 385 22.93 -8.63 11.09
C VAL A 385 23.82 -7.56 11.74
N PRO A 386 25.17 -7.77 11.81
CA PRO A 386 26.06 -6.89 12.54
C PRO A 386 26.09 -5.44 12.02
N SER A 387 25.93 -5.23 10.70
CA SER A 387 25.88 -3.90 10.12
C SER A 387 24.68 -3.09 10.61
N LEU A 388 23.52 -3.73 10.82
CA LEU A 388 22.30 -3.10 11.32
C LEU A 388 22.38 -2.76 12.81
N ARG A 389 23.05 -3.61 13.60
CA ARG A 389 23.26 -3.37 15.04
C ARG A 389 24.18 -2.19 15.34
N ARG A 390 25.04 -1.83 14.38
CA ARG A 390 26.00 -0.72 14.51
C ARG A 390 25.44 0.62 14.04
N ILE A 391 24.24 0.65 13.44
CA ILE A 391 23.61 1.90 13.03
C ILE A 391 23.21 2.68 14.29
N GLU A 392 23.82 3.84 14.46
CA GLU A 392 23.53 4.76 15.55
C GLU A 392 22.95 6.05 15.00
N ILE A 393 21.93 6.56 15.67
CA ILE A 393 21.38 7.88 15.39
C ILE A 393 21.96 8.85 16.42
N ASP A 394 22.64 9.89 15.95
CA ASP A 394 23.15 10.96 16.78
C ASP A 394 21.97 11.84 17.23
N ARG A 395 21.85 12.01 18.55
CA ARG A 395 20.73 12.74 19.16
C ARG A 395 20.83 14.25 18.95
N ASP A 396 22.01 14.74 18.64
CA ASP A 396 22.29 16.18 18.47
C ASP A 396 21.90 16.68 17.06
N ASN A 397 21.49 15.76 16.15
CA ASN A 397 21.12 16.07 14.76
C ASN A 397 19.60 15.91 14.48
N ILE A 398 18.76 15.71 15.49
CA ILE A 398 17.31 15.62 15.42
C ILE A 398 16.68 16.81 16.18
#